data_8a51c1d359938bbbfb94a4eeba20da22
#
_entry.id   8a51c1d359938bbbfb94a4eeba20da22
#
_cell.length_a   1.000
_cell.length_b   1.000
_cell.length_c   1.000
_cell.angle_alpha   90.00
_cell.angle_beta   90.00
_cell.angle_gamma   90.00
#
_symmetry.space_group_name_H-M   'P 1'
#
loop_
_entity.id
_entity.type
_entity.pdbx_description
1 polymer ?
#
loop_
_entity_poly.entity_id
_entity_poly.type
_entity_poly.pdbx_seq_one_letter_code
_entity_poly.pdbx_strand_id
1 'polypeptide(L)'
;TSDLGINPTNDGKTIRLLFPELTEERRKDLAKDVKKKGESAKVAIRNIRRDANDSLKKLAKEDVSEDEIKALEENAQKMTDKYIAAVDEAVEVKTKEILTV
;
A
#
# COMPACT_ATOMS: atom_id res chain seq x y z
N THR A 1 21.62 -20.90 -15.04
CA THR A 1 21.41 -20.60 -15.25
C THR A 1 21.18 -20.77 -15.34
N SER A 2 21.37 -21.22 -15.54
CA SER A 2 20.94 -21.07 -15.86
C SER A 2 20.64 -21.57 -16.04
N ASP A 3 20.96 -22.13 -16.18
CA ASP A 3 20.43 -22.24 -16.67
C ASP A 3 19.96 -22.85 -16.51
N LEU A 4 20.14 -23.34 -16.19
CA LEU A 4 19.60 -23.59 -16.23
C LEU A 4 19.05 -23.62 -16.57
N GLY A 5 19.24 -23.58 -17.08
CA GLY A 5 18.74 -23.28 -17.58
C GLY A 5 18.19 -23.13 -17.78
N ILE A 6 18.10 -23.31 -17.74
CA ILE A 6 17.52 -22.69 -17.81
C ILE A 6 17.34 -21.77 -18.03
N ASN A 7 17.43 -21.72 -18.69
CA ASN A 7 17.53 -20.68 -19.00
C ASN A 7 16.79 -19.86 -18.89
N PRO A 8 17.11 -19.27 -18.82
CA PRO A 8 16.09 -18.55 -18.16
C PRO A 8 15.38 -17.55 -18.99
N THR A 9 15.89 -17.27 -20.07
CA THR A 9 15.27 -16.30 -20.94
C THR A 9 13.94 -16.76 -21.44
N ASN A 10 13.92 -17.94 -21.89
CA ASN A 10 12.66 -18.55 -22.27
C ASN A 10 11.90 -19.00 -21.07
N ASP A 11 12.59 -19.08 -19.98
CA ASP A 11 11.98 -19.45 -18.72
C ASP A 11 10.96 -18.43 -18.28
N GLY A 12 11.14 -17.18 -18.62
CA GLY A 12 10.14 -16.18 -18.36
C GLY A 12 8.83 -16.53 -19.03
N LYS A 13 8.91 -17.03 -20.24
CA LYS A 13 7.74 -17.46 -20.99
C LYS A 13 7.17 -18.76 -20.43
N THR A 14 8.04 -19.67 -20.06
CA THR A 14 7.64 -20.92 -19.44
C THR A 14 6.91 -20.67 -18.14
N ILE A 15 7.42 -19.76 -17.34
CA ILE A 15 6.78 -19.36 -16.09
C ILE A 15 5.40 -18.81 -16.36
N ARG A 16 5.22 -18.04 -17.42
CA ARG A 16 3.91 -17.55 -17.81
C ARG A 16 2.94 -18.67 -18.09
N LEU A 17 3.40 -19.71 -18.74
CA LEU A 17 2.57 -20.86 -19.05
C LEU A 17 2.17 -21.60 -17.79
N LEU A 18 3.03 -21.56 -16.77
CA LEU A 18 2.70 -22.19 -15.50
C LEU A 18 1.72 -21.37 -14.68
N PHE A 19 1.73 -20.04 -14.82
CA PHE A 19 0.80 -19.19 -14.09
C PHE A 19 -0.67 -19.53 -14.34
N PRO A 20 -1.11 -19.79 -15.56
CA PRO A 20 -2.49 -20.18 -15.76
C PRO A 20 -2.87 -21.46 -15.03
N GLU A 21 -1.88 -22.27 -14.69
CA GLU A 21 -2.12 -23.48 -13.93
C GLU A 21 -2.32 -23.20 -12.44
N LEU A 22 -1.93 -22.02 -11.99
CA LEU A 22 -2.32 -21.60 -10.67
C LEU A 22 -3.84 -21.50 -10.67
N THR A 23 -4.46 -22.15 -9.72
CA THR A 23 -5.90 -22.17 -9.66
C THR A 23 -6.44 -20.76 -9.43
N GLU A 24 -7.69 -20.54 -9.83
CA GLU A 24 -8.37 -19.31 -9.52
C GLU A 24 -8.39 -19.07 -8.02
N GLU A 25 -8.47 -20.13 -7.25
CA GLU A 25 -8.42 -20.07 -5.81
C GLU A 25 -7.12 -19.44 -5.32
N ARG A 26 -6.00 -19.87 -5.88
CA ARG A 26 -4.68 -19.31 -5.50
C ARG A 26 -4.59 -17.82 -5.83
N ARG A 27 -5.11 -17.43 -6.99
CA ARG A 27 -5.13 -16.03 -7.40
C ARG A 27 -6.00 -15.19 -6.49
N LYS A 28 -7.14 -15.71 -6.10
CA LYS A 28 -8.03 -15.03 -5.16
C LYS A 28 -7.35 -14.86 -3.80
N ASP A 29 -6.64 -15.88 -3.35
CA ASP A 29 -5.89 -15.81 -2.09
C ASP A 29 -4.81 -14.74 -2.15
N LEU A 30 -4.07 -14.67 -3.25
CA LEU A 30 -3.06 -13.63 -3.43
C LEU A 30 -3.67 -12.23 -3.45
N ALA A 31 -4.83 -12.09 -4.10
CA ALA A 31 -5.54 -10.81 -4.12
C ALA A 31 -5.99 -10.41 -2.72
N LYS A 32 -6.46 -11.37 -1.94
CA LYS A 32 -6.84 -11.11 -0.54
C LYS A 32 -5.64 -10.67 0.29
N ASP A 33 -4.49 -11.30 0.09
CA ASP A 33 -3.27 -10.93 0.79
C ASP A 33 -2.84 -9.51 0.47
N VAL A 34 -2.93 -9.12 -0.80
CA VAL A 34 -2.62 -7.76 -1.22
C VAL A 34 -3.57 -6.76 -0.55
N LYS A 35 -4.85 -7.07 -0.49
CA LYS A 35 -5.83 -6.22 0.18
C LYS A 35 -5.55 -6.09 1.66
N LYS A 36 -5.20 -7.19 2.32
CA LYS A 36 -4.81 -7.17 3.74
C LYS A 36 -3.60 -6.27 3.98
N LYS A 37 -2.59 -6.39 3.15
CA LYS A 37 -1.40 -5.55 3.25
C LYS A 37 -1.75 -4.08 3.04
N GLY A 38 -2.63 -3.81 2.09
CA GLY A 38 -3.12 -2.46 1.86
C GLY A 38 -3.85 -1.89 3.08
N GLU A 39 -4.72 -2.68 3.70
CA GLU A 39 -5.42 -2.25 4.91
C GLU A 39 -4.46 -1.99 6.06
N SER A 40 -3.46 -2.86 6.24
CA SER A 40 -2.44 -2.66 7.26
C SER A 40 -1.66 -1.38 7.03
N ALA A 41 -1.31 -1.10 5.78
CA ALA A 41 -0.60 0.13 5.43
C ALA A 41 -1.45 1.37 5.73
N LYS A 42 -2.74 1.31 5.41
CA LYS A 42 -3.65 2.43 5.70
C LYS A 42 -3.80 2.67 7.19
N VAL A 43 -3.87 1.60 7.97
CA VAL A 43 -3.93 1.71 9.45
C VAL A 43 -2.65 2.38 9.96
N ALA A 44 -1.50 1.97 9.45
CA ALA A 44 -0.22 2.57 9.85
C ALA A 44 -0.19 4.07 9.51
N ILE A 45 -0.68 4.45 8.34
CA ILE A 45 -0.75 5.85 7.94
C ILE A 45 -1.65 6.65 8.89
N ARG A 46 -2.81 6.09 9.23
CA ARG A 46 -3.74 6.74 10.16
C ARG A 46 -3.14 6.88 11.56
N ASN A 47 -2.40 5.88 12.00
CA ASN A 47 -1.74 5.94 13.29
C ASN A 47 -0.67 7.03 13.33
N ILE A 48 0.10 7.18 12.26
CA ILE A 48 1.09 8.24 12.15
C ILE A 48 0.40 9.60 12.20
N ARG A 49 -0.73 9.77 11.51
CA ARG A 49 -1.50 11.01 11.58
C ARG A 49 -1.98 11.29 12.99
N ARG A 50 -2.49 10.27 13.68
CA ARG A 50 -2.95 10.43 15.07
C ARG A 50 -1.81 10.89 15.97
N ASP A 51 -0.66 10.26 15.84
CA ASP A 51 0.51 10.62 16.64
C ASP A 51 0.96 12.05 16.34
N ALA A 52 0.94 12.44 15.07
CA ALA A 52 1.26 13.81 14.67
C ALA A 52 0.28 14.81 15.29
N ASN A 53 -1.02 14.51 15.23
CA ASN A 53 -2.04 15.37 15.83
C ASN A 53 -1.88 15.48 17.34
N ASP A 54 -1.57 14.37 18.01
CA ASP A 54 -1.32 14.38 19.44
C ASP A 54 -0.12 15.25 19.81
N SER A 55 0.94 15.15 19.00
CA SER A 55 2.13 16.01 19.18
C SER A 55 1.79 17.48 18.98
N LEU A 56 0.96 17.79 17.98
CA LEU A 56 0.51 19.16 17.72
C LEU A 56 -0.33 19.71 18.87
N LYS A 57 -1.17 18.88 19.47
CA LYS A 57 -1.97 19.28 20.63
C LYS A 57 -1.07 19.60 21.82
N LYS A 58 0.01 18.88 22.00
CA LYS A 58 0.98 19.18 23.05
C LYS A 58 1.66 20.52 22.79
N LEU A 59 1.98 20.80 21.54
CA LEU A 59 2.57 22.09 21.17
C LEU A 59 1.58 23.24 21.38
N ALA A 60 0.30 22.99 21.20
CA ALA A 60 -0.73 24.00 21.42
C ALA A 60 -0.79 24.46 22.87
N LYS A 61 -0.37 23.62 23.82
CA LYS A 61 -0.30 23.99 25.23
C LYS A 61 0.91 24.87 25.54
N GLU A 62 1.84 24.98 24.61
CA GLU A 62 2.99 25.86 24.73
C GLU A 62 2.67 27.14 23.95
N ASP A 63 3.63 27.81 23.40
CA ASP A 63 3.42 29.14 22.82
C ASP A 63 3.08 29.14 21.34
N VAL A 64 2.55 28.06 20.80
CA VAL A 64 2.19 27.97 19.39
C VAL A 64 0.73 28.37 19.20
N SER A 65 0.44 29.20 18.22
CA SER A 65 -0.92 29.69 17.99
C SER A 65 -1.85 28.58 17.48
N GLU A 66 -3.14 28.71 17.80
CA GLU A 66 -4.15 27.77 17.36
C GLU A 66 -4.24 27.72 15.83
N ASP A 67 -4.06 28.86 15.17
CA ASP A 67 -4.11 28.92 13.71
C ASP A 67 -2.99 28.11 13.07
N GLU A 68 -1.80 28.19 13.64
CA GLU A 68 -0.67 27.38 13.17
C GLU A 68 -0.93 25.88 13.38
N ILE A 69 -1.49 25.53 14.53
CA ILE A 69 -1.83 24.14 14.84
C ILE A 69 -2.87 23.63 13.82
N LYS A 70 -3.90 24.40 13.55
CA LYS A 70 -4.92 24.02 12.57
C LYS A 70 -4.33 23.83 11.17
N ALA A 71 -3.44 24.73 10.78
CA ALA A 71 -2.80 24.62 9.47
C ALA A 71 -1.96 23.34 9.38
N LEU A 72 -1.25 22.98 10.44
CA LEU A 72 -0.45 21.76 10.47
C LEU A 72 -1.35 20.52 10.49
N GLU A 73 -2.46 20.55 11.21
CA GLU A 73 -3.41 19.45 11.23
C GLU A 73 -4.04 19.24 9.85
N GLU A 74 -4.38 20.32 9.16
CA GLU A 74 -4.93 20.24 7.79
C GLU A 74 -3.91 19.64 6.83
N ASN A 75 -2.64 20.05 6.94
CA ASN A 75 -1.60 19.49 6.12
C ASN A 75 -1.39 18.00 6.40
N ALA A 76 -1.42 17.59 7.67
CA ALA A 76 -1.31 16.20 8.04
C ALA A 76 -2.48 15.40 7.45
N GLN A 77 -3.68 15.96 7.48
CA GLN A 77 -4.86 15.30 6.91
C GLN A 77 -4.74 15.17 5.39
N LYS A 78 -4.31 16.20 4.71
CA LYS A 78 -4.13 16.16 3.25
C LYS A 78 -3.10 15.13 2.85
N MET A 79 -1.98 15.06 3.57
CA MET A 79 -0.95 14.06 3.30
C MET A 79 -1.47 12.66 3.57
N THR A 80 -2.22 12.48 4.64
CA THR A 80 -2.83 11.19 4.98
C THR A 80 -3.77 10.75 3.87
N ASP A 81 -4.65 11.62 3.42
CA ASP A 81 -5.60 11.31 2.35
C ASP A 81 -4.87 10.95 1.05
N LYS A 82 -3.82 11.69 0.74
CA LYS A 82 -3.02 11.43 -0.45
C LYS A 82 -2.36 10.05 -0.41
N TYR A 83 -1.76 9.70 0.71
CA TYR A 83 -1.09 8.41 0.84
C TYR A 83 -2.07 7.25 0.91
N ILE A 84 -3.21 7.44 1.56
CA ILE A 84 -4.26 6.42 1.58
C ILE A 84 -4.78 6.17 0.17
N ALA A 85 -5.01 7.22 -0.60
CA ALA A 85 -5.44 7.09 -1.99
C ALA A 85 -4.38 6.36 -2.83
N ALA A 86 -3.10 6.65 -2.59
CA ALA A 86 -2.01 5.97 -3.29
C ALA A 86 -1.97 4.48 -2.96
N VAL A 87 -2.20 4.13 -1.69
CA VAL A 87 -2.27 2.72 -1.27
C VAL A 87 -3.44 2.02 -1.94
N ASP A 88 -4.62 2.63 -1.95
CA ASP A 88 -5.80 2.05 -2.60
C ASP A 88 -5.57 1.84 -4.08
N GLU A 89 -4.95 2.80 -4.75
CA GLU A 89 -4.63 2.67 -6.17
C GLU A 89 -3.65 1.53 -6.42
N ALA A 90 -2.61 1.45 -5.62
CA ALA A 90 -1.61 0.39 -5.74
C ALA A 90 -2.24 -0.99 -5.52
N VAL A 91 -3.11 -1.10 -4.52
CA VAL A 91 -3.83 -2.36 -4.25
C VAL A 91 -4.72 -2.73 -5.42
N GLU A 92 -5.44 -1.76 -5.98
CA GLU A 92 -6.32 -2.01 -7.12
C GLU A 92 -5.54 -2.47 -8.33
N VAL A 93 -4.47 -1.78 -8.67
CA VAL A 93 -3.61 -2.15 -9.81
C VAL A 93 -3.04 -3.55 -9.61
N LYS A 94 -2.51 -3.83 -8.43
CA LYS A 94 -1.90 -5.13 -8.16
C LYS A 94 -2.94 -6.25 -8.18
N THR A 95 -4.12 -6.00 -7.65
CA THR A 95 -5.21 -6.97 -7.65
C THR A 95 -5.62 -7.31 -9.09
N LYS A 96 -5.73 -6.32 -9.94
CA LYS A 96 -6.03 -6.55 -11.36
C LYS A 96 -4.95 -7.37 -12.03
N GLU A 97 -3.68 -7.07 -11.77
CA GLU A 97 -2.58 -7.84 -12.33
C GLU A 97 -2.64 -9.31 -11.91
N ILE A 98 -2.94 -9.56 -10.65
CA ILE A 98 -3.03 -10.92 -10.12
C ILE A 98 -4.19 -11.69 -10.73
N LEU A 99 -5.33 -11.04 -10.90
CA LEU A 99 -6.53 -11.68 -11.41
C LEU A 99 -6.60 -11.73 -12.94
N THR A 100 -5.79 -10.95 -13.63
CA THR A 100 -5.74 -10.95 -15.07
C THR A 100 -4.82 -12.07 -15.56
N VAL A 101 -5.34 -12.85 -16.48
CA VAL A 101 -4.58 -13.96 -17.06
C VAL A 101 -3.90 -13.54 -18.34
#